data_0ea334c8a6f000b94a6d93ed481f77e9
#
_entry.id   0ea334c8a6f000b94a6d93ed481f77e9
#
_cell.length_a   1.000
_cell.length_b   1.000
_cell.length_c   1.000
_cell.angle_alpha   90.00
_cell.angle_beta   90.00
_cell.angle_gamma   90.00
#
_symmetry.space_group_name_H-M   'P 1'
#
loop_
_entity.id
_entity.type
_entity.pdbx_description
1 polymer ?
#
loop_
_entity_poly.entity_id
_entity_poly.type
_entity_poly.pdbx_seq_one_letter_code
_entity_poly.pdbx_strand_id
1 'polypeptide(L)'
;MAKDKILSEIKDAEGNARKMVENGIKSKQDRINSARAEAREIIKQAEADAHRSAQNAIKSAEEAAALEREEIIKAGKNEAEAIASKASSKVDKAVDMLLTEFERAVHA
;
A
#
# COMPACT_ATOMS: atom_id res chain seq x y z
N MET A 1 -77.27 12.75 6.08
CA MET A 1 -77.89 12.94 4.76
C MET A 1 -76.82 12.71 3.72
N ALA A 2 -77.20 12.34 2.52
CA ALA A 2 -76.24 11.96 1.47
C ALA A 2 -75.20 13.03 1.11
N LYS A 3 -75.54 14.28 1.10
CA LYS A 3 -74.63 15.39 0.81
C LYS A 3 -73.51 15.53 1.86
N ASP A 4 -73.88 15.39 3.14
CA ASP A 4 -72.92 15.50 4.24
C ASP A 4 -71.91 14.32 4.23
N LYS A 5 -72.41 13.18 3.88
CA LYS A 5 -71.60 11.97 3.74
C LYS A 5 -70.56 12.09 2.57
N ILE A 6 -71.04 12.59 1.43
CA ILE A 6 -70.20 12.84 0.25
C ILE A 6 -69.11 13.89 0.57
N LEU A 7 -69.51 15.02 1.22
CA LEU A 7 -68.55 16.04 1.64
C LEU A 7 -67.52 15.54 2.62
N SER A 8 -67.95 14.68 3.57
CA SER A 8 -67.04 14.06 4.52
C SER A 8 -66.05 13.13 3.82
N GLU A 9 -66.51 12.31 2.88
CA GLU A 9 -65.64 11.41 2.08
C GLU A 9 -64.63 12.20 1.23
N ILE A 10 -65.06 13.34 0.63
CA ILE A 10 -64.17 14.21 -0.14
C ILE A 10 -63.11 14.84 0.76
N LYS A 11 -63.47 15.31 1.95
CA LYS A 11 -62.52 15.87 2.92
C LYS A 11 -61.53 14.83 3.41
N ASP A 12 -61.99 13.61 3.66
CA ASP A 12 -61.13 12.51 4.05
C ASP A 12 -60.15 12.16 2.94
N ALA A 13 -60.62 12.11 1.69
CA ALA A 13 -59.78 11.85 0.53
C ALA A 13 -58.74 12.95 0.33
N GLU A 14 -59.11 14.23 0.48
CA GLU A 14 -58.17 15.34 0.40
C GLU A 14 -57.15 15.32 1.53
N GLY A 15 -57.58 15.00 2.76
CA GLY A 15 -56.70 14.85 3.90
C GLY A 15 -55.69 13.71 3.71
N ASN A 16 -56.15 12.58 3.19
CA ASN A 16 -55.29 11.44 2.87
C ASN A 16 -54.32 11.78 1.76
N ALA A 17 -54.72 12.46 0.72
CA ALA A 17 -53.87 12.91 -0.37
C ALA A 17 -52.79 13.87 0.14
N ARG A 18 -53.14 14.81 1.00
CA ARG A 18 -52.18 15.72 1.65
C ARG A 18 -51.12 14.96 2.46
N LYS A 19 -51.55 13.99 3.26
CA LYS A 19 -50.64 13.14 4.04
C LYS A 19 -49.72 12.35 3.15
N MET A 20 -50.20 11.82 2.05
CA MET A 20 -49.39 11.10 1.08
C MET A 20 -48.30 11.99 0.48
N VAL A 21 -48.63 13.22 0.13
CA VAL A 21 -47.67 14.18 -0.40
C VAL A 21 -46.64 14.57 0.66
N GLU A 22 -47.08 14.88 1.89
CA GLU A 22 -46.20 15.20 3.01
C GLU A 22 -45.27 14.06 3.33
N ASN A 23 -45.77 12.81 3.38
CA ASN A 23 -44.97 11.61 3.61
C ASN A 23 -43.97 11.37 2.48
N GLY A 24 -44.39 11.64 1.23
CA GLY A 24 -43.52 11.54 0.08
C GLY A 24 -42.36 12.53 0.11
N ILE A 25 -42.65 13.78 0.48
CA ILE A 25 -41.62 14.83 0.64
C ILE A 25 -40.66 14.47 1.76
N LYS A 26 -41.17 14.01 2.90
CA LYS A 26 -40.36 13.60 4.02
C LYS A 26 -39.46 12.38 3.66
N SER A 27 -40.06 11.40 3.01
CA SER A 27 -39.32 10.20 2.54
C SER A 27 -38.23 10.58 1.56
N LYS A 28 -38.51 11.48 0.63
CA LYS A 28 -37.51 12.02 -0.30
C LYS A 28 -36.34 12.66 0.45
N GLN A 29 -36.63 13.52 1.41
CA GLN A 29 -35.61 14.22 2.18
C GLN A 29 -34.75 13.25 3.01
N ASP A 30 -35.41 12.29 3.66
CA ASP A 30 -34.72 11.25 4.44
C ASP A 30 -33.80 10.39 3.55
N ARG A 31 -34.29 10.05 2.35
CA ARG A 31 -33.47 9.29 1.37
C ARG A 31 -32.25 10.08 0.90
N ILE A 32 -32.42 11.36 0.62
CA ILE A 32 -31.32 12.23 0.22
C ILE A 32 -30.30 12.34 1.35
N ASN A 33 -30.76 12.56 2.58
CA ASN A 33 -29.88 12.66 3.75
C ASN A 33 -29.12 11.35 4.00
N SER A 34 -29.80 10.21 3.91
CA SER A 34 -29.20 8.89 4.04
C SER A 34 -28.17 8.61 2.95
N ALA A 35 -28.50 8.94 1.71
CA ALA A 35 -27.59 8.76 0.59
C ALA A 35 -26.32 9.62 0.73
N ARG A 36 -26.48 10.86 1.18
CA ARG A 36 -25.34 11.74 1.44
C ARG A 36 -24.46 11.24 2.59
N ALA A 37 -25.09 10.75 3.66
CA ALA A 37 -24.36 10.16 4.79
C ALA A 37 -23.60 8.92 4.37
N GLU A 38 -24.23 8.04 3.59
CA GLU A 38 -23.60 6.83 3.05
C GLU A 38 -22.44 7.19 2.11
N ALA A 39 -22.64 8.17 1.24
CA ALA A 39 -21.59 8.64 0.34
C ALA A 39 -20.36 9.15 1.10
N ARG A 40 -20.58 9.94 2.15
CA ARG A 40 -19.47 10.40 3.01
C ARG A 40 -18.73 9.25 3.69
N GLU A 41 -19.48 8.26 4.14
CA GLU A 41 -18.89 7.08 4.78
C GLU A 41 -18.07 6.24 3.79
N ILE A 42 -18.56 6.07 2.56
CA ILE A 42 -17.83 5.41 1.48
C ILE A 42 -16.53 6.12 1.18
N ILE A 43 -16.55 7.44 1.05
CA ILE A 43 -15.35 8.25 0.79
C ILE A 43 -14.35 8.11 1.94
N LYS A 44 -14.82 8.23 3.18
CA LYS A 44 -13.99 8.08 4.38
C LYS A 44 -13.32 6.71 4.44
N GLN A 45 -14.07 5.67 4.16
CA GLN A 45 -13.55 4.30 4.13
C GLN A 45 -12.54 4.10 3.01
N ALA A 46 -12.83 4.65 1.82
CA ALA A 46 -11.91 4.57 0.69
C ALA A 46 -10.59 5.30 0.96
N GLU A 47 -10.64 6.46 1.61
CA GLU A 47 -9.43 7.20 2.01
C GLU A 47 -8.61 6.42 3.03
N ALA A 48 -9.27 5.82 4.04
CA ALA A 48 -8.60 4.99 5.03
C ALA A 48 -7.94 3.76 4.39
N ASP A 49 -8.65 3.09 3.48
CA ASP A 49 -8.14 1.91 2.77
C ASP A 49 -6.98 2.27 1.85
N ALA A 50 -7.07 3.40 1.14
CA ALA A 50 -6.00 3.89 0.29
C ALA A 50 -4.74 4.22 1.09
N HIS A 51 -4.90 4.87 2.25
CA HIS A 51 -3.79 5.18 3.14
C HIS A 51 -3.11 3.91 3.67
N ARG A 52 -3.89 2.93 4.10
CA ARG A 52 -3.38 1.64 4.56
C ARG A 52 -2.64 0.90 3.45
N SER A 53 -3.22 0.88 2.25
CA SER A 53 -2.59 0.26 1.08
C SER A 53 -1.26 0.92 0.73
N ALA A 54 -1.21 2.25 0.76
CA ALA A 54 0.02 3.00 0.52
C ALA A 54 1.11 2.69 1.57
N GLN A 55 0.74 2.66 2.85
CA GLN A 55 1.67 2.32 3.93
C GLN A 55 2.19 0.89 3.79
N ASN A 56 1.32 -0.06 3.44
CA ASN A 56 1.73 -1.45 3.22
C ASN A 56 2.67 -1.58 2.02
N ALA A 57 2.42 -0.85 0.94
CA ALA A 57 3.28 -0.83 -0.23
C ALA A 57 4.67 -0.26 0.09
N ILE A 58 4.73 0.82 0.85
CA ILE A 58 6.00 1.42 1.31
C ILE A 58 6.76 0.44 2.18
N LYS A 59 6.09 -0.18 3.15
CA LYS A 59 6.71 -1.17 4.05
C LYS A 59 7.28 -2.36 3.27
N SER A 60 6.52 -2.89 2.33
CA SER A 60 6.96 -4.00 1.47
C SER A 60 8.18 -3.60 0.61
N ALA A 61 8.17 -2.39 0.06
CA ALA A 61 9.29 -1.87 -0.71
C ALA A 61 10.55 -1.68 0.16
N GLU A 62 10.40 -1.19 1.38
CA GLU A 62 11.52 -1.04 2.33
C GLU A 62 12.10 -2.39 2.72
N GLU A 63 11.27 -3.40 2.98
CA GLU A 63 11.71 -4.75 3.31
C GLU A 63 12.46 -5.39 2.12
N ALA A 64 11.91 -5.24 0.91
CA ALA A 64 12.56 -5.74 -0.31
C ALA A 64 13.91 -5.05 -0.57
N ALA A 65 13.96 -3.73 -0.36
CA ALA A 65 15.20 -2.96 -0.51
C ALA A 65 16.26 -3.36 0.53
N ALA A 66 15.84 -3.64 1.76
CA ALA A 66 16.76 -4.11 2.81
C ALA A 66 17.37 -5.48 2.46
N LEU A 67 16.56 -6.41 1.96
CA LEU A 67 17.04 -7.71 1.51
C LEU A 67 18.00 -7.60 0.34
N GLU A 68 17.68 -6.79 -0.64
CA GLU A 68 18.54 -6.54 -1.80
C GLU A 68 19.86 -5.91 -1.38
N ARG A 69 19.84 -4.98 -0.44
CA ARG A 69 21.04 -4.38 0.14
C ARG A 69 21.93 -5.42 0.82
N GLU A 70 21.35 -6.31 1.62
CA GLU A 70 22.09 -7.39 2.27
C GLU A 70 22.75 -8.31 1.25
N GLU A 71 22.06 -8.69 0.19
CA GLU A 71 22.59 -9.51 -0.89
C GLU A 71 23.75 -8.83 -1.61
N ILE A 72 23.62 -7.55 -1.93
CA ILE A 72 24.67 -6.75 -2.57
C ILE A 72 25.90 -6.66 -1.68
N ILE A 73 25.74 -6.40 -0.39
CA ILE A 73 26.84 -6.32 0.57
C ILE A 73 27.53 -7.68 0.69
N LYS A 74 26.77 -8.76 0.79
CA LYS A 74 27.31 -10.12 0.87
C LYS A 74 28.10 -10.50 -0.38
N ALA A 75 27.53 -10.22 -1.54
CA ALA A 75 28.23 -10.46 -2.82
C ALA A 75 29.53 -9.64 -2.92
N GLY A 76 29.48 -8.37 -2.51
CA GLY A 76 30.65 -7.51 -2.49
C GLY A 76 31.74 -7.98 -1.54
N LYS A 77 31.39 -8.45 -0.35
CA LYS A 77 32.34 -9.05 0.61
C LYS A 77 32.97 -10.30 0.05
N ASN A 78 32.17 -11.18 -0.56
CA ASN A 78 32.70 -12.42 -1.16
C ASN A 78 33.67 -12.11 -2.31
N GLU A 79 33.35 -11.14 -3.14
CA GLU A 79 34.18 -10.67 -4.22
C GLU A 79 35.48 -10.07 -3.69
N ALA A 80 35.39 -9.23 -2.65
CA ALA A 80 36.57 -8.65 -2.00
C ALA A 80 37.48 -9.72 -1.38
N GLU A 81 36.93 -10.73 -0.73
CA GLU A 81 37.68 -11.86 -0.18
C GLU A 81 38.37 -12.66 -1.28
N ALA A 82 37.67 -12.89 -2.40
CA ALA A 82 38.28 -13.59 -3.54
C ALA A 82 39.46 -12.80 -4.14
N ILE A 83 39.30 -11.47 -4.26
CA ILE A 83 40.37 -10.59 -4.73
C ILE A 83 41.55 -10.62 -3.76
N ALA A 84 41.33 -10.52 -2.46
CA ALA A 84 42.36 -10.55 -1.44
C ALA A 84 43.11 -11.88 -1.41
N SER A 85 42.41 -13.00 -1.50
CA SER A 85 42.95 -14.32 -1.56
C SER A 85 43.85 -14.53 -2.80
N LYS A 86 43.37 -14.08 -3.95
CA LYS A 86 44.12 -14.13 -5.21
C LYS A 86 45.38 -13.26 -5.16
N ALA A 87 45.28 -12.07 -4.58
CA ALA A 87 46.41 -11.19 -4.40
C ALA A 87 47.46 -11.77 -3.44
N SER A 88 47.01 -12.37 -2.33
CA SER A 88 47.90 -13.06 -1.38
C SER A 88 48.67 -14.22 -2.04
N SER A 89 48.00 -15.03 -2.83
CA SER A 89 48.62 -16.11 -3.60
C SER A 89 49.65 -15.58 -4.59
N LYS A 90 49.42 -14.47 -5.23
CA LYS A 90 50.41 -13.84 -6.14
C LYS A 90 51.60 -13.26 -5.41
N VAL A 91 51.41 -12.70 -4.22
CA VAL A 91 52.50 -12.23 -3.36
C VAL A 91 53.40 -13.39 -2.96
N ASP A 92 52.84 -14.53 -2.54
CA ASP A 92 53.60 -15.71 -2.17
C ASP A 92 54.44 -16.23 -3.35
N LYS A 93 53.83 -16.26 -4.54
CA LYS A 93 54.58 -16.63 -5.75
C LYS A 93 55.73 -15.67 -6.07
N ALA A 94 55.49 -14.37 -5.91
CA ALA A 94 56.51 -13.35 -6.13
C ALA A 94 57.66 -13.48 -5.13
N VAL A 95 57.38 -13.77 -3.87
CA VAL A 95 58.38 -14.01 -2.83
C VAL A 95 59.21 -15.26 -3.15
N ASP A 96 58.56 -16.34 -3.51
CA ASP A 96 59.27 -17.60 -3.91
C ASP A 96 60.17 -17.39 -5.11
N MET A 97 59.71 -16.63 -6.08
CA MET A 97 60.47 -16.28 -7.27
C MET A 97 61.71 -15.44 -6.94
N LEU A 98 61.56 -14.45 -6.05
CA LEU A 98 62.70 -13.66 -5.58
C LEU A 98 63.71 -14.49 -4.79
N LEU A 99 63.27 -15.39 -3.93
CA LEU A 99 64.13 -16.30 -3.19
C LEU A 99 64.90 -17.23 -4.11
N THR A 100 64.23 -17.79 -5.10
CA THR A 100 64.88 -18.66 -6.10
C THR A 100 65.92 -17.91 -6.89
N GLU A 101 65.69 -16.74 -7.36
CA GLU A 101 66.65 -15.90 -8.07
C GLU A 101 67.80 -15.46 -7.19
N PHE A 102 67.57 -15.20 -5.93
CA PHE A 102 68.60 -14.85 -4.97
C PHE A 102 69.55 -16.06 -4.71
N GLU A 103 68.98 -17.22 -4.46
CA GLU A 103 69.77 -18.44 -4.26
C GLU A 103 70.63 -18.80 -5.49
N ARG A 104 70.03 -18.62 -6.68
CA ARG A 104 70.75 -18.86 -7.95
C ARG A 104 71.89 -17.89 -8.08
N ALA A 105 71.76 -16.65 -7.76
CA ALA A 105 72.79 -15.63 -7.82
C ALA A 105 73.93 -15.88 -6.81
N VAL A 106 73.60 -16.38 -5.61
CA VAL A 106 74.57 -16.67 -4.55
C VAL A 106 75.41 -17.93 -4.84
N HIS A 107 74.76 -18.90 -5.47
CA HIS A 107 75.46 -20.22 -5.78
C HIS A 107 75.96 -20.30 -7.21
N ALA A 108 75.91 -19.24 -7.94
CA ALA A 108 76.44 -19.18 -9.31
C ALA A 108 77.98 -19.08 -9.37
#